data_b9d1dc5b93d984a9c300a04f9e94306b
#
_entry.id   b9d1dc5b93d984a9c300a04f9e94306b
#
_cell.length_a   1.000
_cell.length_b   1.000
_cell.length_c   1.000
_cell.angle_alpha   90.00
_cell.angle_beta   90.00
_cell.angle_gamma   90.00
#
_symmetry.space_group_name_H-M   'P 1'
#
loop_
_entity.id
_entity.type
_entity.pdbx_description
1 polymer ?
#
loop_
_entity_poly.entity_id
_entity_poly.type
_entity_poly.pdbx_seq_one_letter_code
_entity_poly.pdbx_strand_id
1 'polypeptide(L)'
;MYVPVQDKSIINSQGSLTGIEATKVGAIVGGQTSCKAPELAAFDKYLPSDVEVISCHSLHGPNVNPKGQPLVLIQHRATDESLKFVESIFTSFQSTFVHLSGEMHDRITADTQAVTHAAFLSMGTAWHANNQFPWEVPRYVGGIENVKINITLRIYANKWHVYAGLAILNPAAQKQIRQYAESVTELYKLMLGGHGEELRKRVKTARKAVFKGSSGNHDLLLQDDVLDRFSLSKGLTERMPNNHLSLLAIVDCWWKLGIVPYDHMICSTPLFRLWLGVTEYLFQKEELLDEVIDVAINDNTFRSDDLEFTFAARAWSDCVSFGDFESYRDRFEKIQSYFAPRFPEAVRVGNEMMKTILEKTSKPT
;
A
#
# COMPACT_ATOMS: atom_id res chain seq x y z
N MET A 1 2.27 -28.12 7.02
CA MET A 1 1.43 -28.10 5.81
C MET A 1 1.00 -26.66 5.57
N TYR A 2 1.50 -26.00 4.55
CA TYR A 2 1.13 -24.62 4.20
C TYR A 2 -0.21 -24.62 3.46
N VAL A 3 -1.22 -23.98 4.02
CA VAL A 3 -2.50 -23.75 3.34
C VAL A 3 -2.63 -22.26 3.07
N PRO A 4 -2.53 -21.79 1.84
CA PRO A 4 -2.83 -20.39 1.52
C PRO A 4 -4.35 -20.19 1.59
N VAL A 5 -4.82 -19.53 2.64
CA VAL A 5 -6.25 -19.21 2.85
C VAL A 5 -6.68 -18.02 1.96
N GLN A 6 -6.21 -17.92 0.75
CA GLN A 6 -6.67 -16.93 -0.23
C GLN A 6 -7.68 -17.49 -1.25
N ASP A 7 -7.95 -18.80 -1.20
CA ASP A 7 -8.86 -19.43 -2.12
C ASP A 7 -10.12 -19.90 -1.39
N LYS A 8 -11.27 -19.32 -1.74
CA LYS A 8 -12.58 -19.78 -1.26
C LYS A 8 -12.84 -21.29 -1.57
N SER A 9 -12.06 -21.88 -2.48
CA SER A 9 -12.14 -23.30 -2.81
C SER A 9 -11.60 -24.23 -1.72
N ILE A 10 -10.84 -23.70 -0.75
CA ILE A 10 -10.31 -24.50 0.37
C ILE A 10 -11.27 -24.50 1.57
N ILE A 11 -12.12 -23.50 1.68
CA ILE A 11 -13.31 -23.56 2.54
C ILE A 11 -14.46 -23.99 1.62
N ASN A 12 -14.78 -25.27 1.59
CA ASN A 12 -15.93 -25.75 0.83
C ASN A 12 -17.21 -25.03 1.32
N SER A 13 -18.27 -25.09 0.52
CA SER A 13 -19.58 -24.47 0.81
C SER A 13 -20.23 -24.89 2.15
N GLN A 14 -19.58 -25.80 2.90
CA GLN A 14 -19.98 -26.28 4.22
C GLN A 14 -19.04 -25.82 5.34
N GLY A 15 -18.03 -24.96 5.03
CA GLY A 15 -17.12 -24.41 6.04
C GLY A 15 -16.09 -25.41 6.60
N SER A 16 -15.87 -26.54 5.94
CA SER A 16 -14.93 -27.57 6.36
C SER A 16 -13.56 -27.32 5.72
N LEU A 17 -12.53 -27.14 6.54
CA LEU A 17 -11.14 -27.25 6.10
C LEU A 17 -10.89 -28.73 5.79
N THR A 18 -10.74 -29.09 4.52
CA THR A 18 -10.33 -30.44 4.15
C THR A 18 -8.95 -30.73 4.74
N GLY A 19 -8.87 -31.72 5.63
CA GLY A 19 -7.62 -32.14 6.28
C GLY A 19 -7.53 -31.88 7.79
N ILE A 20 -8.52 -31.24 8.44
CA ILE A 20 -8.53 -31.03 9.89
C ILE A 20 -8.57 -32.35 10.66
N GLU A 21 -9.37 -33.31 10.17
CA GLU A 21 -9.46 -34.65 10.78
C GLU A 21 -8.15 -35.46 10.69
N ALA A 22 -7.23 -35.03 9.82
CA ALA A 22 -5.92 -35.67 9.63
C ALA A 22 -4.78 -34.90 10.34
N THR A 23 -5.07 -33.85 11.12
CA THR A 23 -4.05 -33.09 11.84
C THR A 23 -3.51 -33.94 13.00
N LYS A 24 -2.19 -34.15 13.00
CA LYS A 24 -1.51 -34.90 14.08
C LYS A 24 -1.66 -34.17 15.40
N VAL A 25 -1.92 -34.93 16.49
CA VAL A 25 -1.92 -34.44 17.88
C VAL A 25 -0.60 -33.69 18.17
N GLY A 26 -0.70 -32.50 18.71
CA GLY A 26 0.47 -31.64 19.01
C GLY A 26 1.15 -31.07 17.75
N ALA A 27 0.47 -31.02 16.60
CA ALA A 27 1.00 -30.38 15.40
C ALA A 27 1.07 -28.86 15.55
N ILE A 28 2.05 -28.25 14.92
CA ILE A 28 2.13 -26.80 14.78
C ILE A 28 1.60 -26.44 13.38
N VAL A 29 0.58 -25.58 13.32
CA VAL A 29 -0.05 -25.12 12.09
C VAL A 29 0.15 -23.62 11.95
N GLY A 30 0.38 -23.15 10.72
CA GLY A 30 0.49 -21.73 10.44
C GLY A 30 0.10 -21.42 9.00
N GLY A 31 -0.29 -20.18 8.77
CA GLY A 31 -0.56 -19.62 7.45
C GLY A 31 0.43 -18.52 7.10
N GLN A 32 0.40 -18.11 5.82
CA GLN A 32 1.23 -17.02 5.29
C GLN A 32 0.38 -15.99 4.56
N THR A 33 -0.76 -15.63 5.14
CA THR A 33 -1.65 -14.64 4.55
C THR A 33 -1.21 -13.21 4.90
N SER A 34 -1.58 -12.25 4.08
CA SER A 34 -1.35 -10.81 4.34
C SER A 34 -2.40 -10.17 5.23
N CYS A 35 -3.44 -10.92 5.64
CA CYS A 35 -4.46 -10.53 6.61
C CYS A 35 -4.64 -11.66 7.61
N LYS A 36 -4.47 -11.39 8.90
CA LYS A 36 -4.47 -12.42 9.95
C LYS A 36 -5.83 -12.65 10.61
N ALA A 37 -6.66 -11.64 10.70
CA ALA A 37 -7.96 -11.76 11.36
C ALA A 37 -8.81 -12.94 10.83
N PRO A 38 -9.07 -13.11 9.53
CA PRO A 38 -9.84 -14.25 9.03
C PRO A 38 -9.11 -15.59 9.15
N GLU A 39 -7.77 -15.58 9.02
CA GLU A 39 -6.94 -16.78 9.15
C GLU A 39 -6.98 -17.33 10.57
N LEU A 40 -6.72 -16.48 11.55
CA LEU A 40 -6.70 -16.87 12.96
C LEU A 40 -8.10 -17.29 13.45
N ALA A 41 -9.13 -16.55 13.04
CA ALA A 41 -10.52 -16.93 13.35
C ALA A 41 -10.89 -18.32 12.77
N ALA A 42 -10.40 -18.65 11.57
CA ALA A 42 -10.60 -19.98 10.99
C ALA A 42 -9.84 -21.06 11.78
N PHE A 43 -8.60 -20.79 12.20
CA PHE A 43 -7.84 -21.72 13.02
C PHE A 43 -8.51 -21.96 14.39
N ASP A 44 -8.97 -20.89 15.05
CA ASP A 44 -9.67 -21.02 16.35
C ASP A 44 -10.97 -21.81 16.25
N LYS A 45 -11.70 -21.64 15.14
CA LYS A 45 -12.98 -22.32 14.92
C LYS A 45 -12.85 -23.79 14.58
N TYR A 46 -11.82 -24.16 13.81
CA TYR A 46 -11.78 -25.47 13.17
C TYR A 46 -10.64 -26.39 13.67
N LEU A 47 -9.54 -25.85 14.24
CA LEU A 47 -8.46 -26.70 14.72
C LEU A 47 -8.72 -27.18 16.15
N PRO A 48 -8.41 -28.46 16.46
CA PRO A 48 -8.44 -28.99 17.82
C PRO A 48 -7.59 -28.16 18.79
N SER A 49 -7.92 -28.20 20.08
CA SER A 49 -7.24 -27.42 21.11
C SER A 49 -5.79 -27.82 21.38
N ASP A 50 -5.42 -29.05 21.03
CA ASP A 50 -4.07 -29.60 21.13
C ASP A 50 -3.16 -29.24 19.94
N VAL A 51 -3.70 -28.57 18.91
CA VAL A 51 -2.93 -28.05 17.76
C VAL A 51 -2.47 -26.64 18.07
N GLU A 52 -1.16 -26.44 18.02
CA GLU A 52 -0.56 -25.12 18.19
C GLU A 52 -0.62 -24.27 16.92
N VAL A 53 -0.78 -22.95 17.06
CA VAL A 53 -0.91 -22.02 15.93
C VAL A 53 0.17 -20.96 15.99
N ILE A 54 1.09 -21.01 15.03
CA ILE A 54 2.11 -19.99 14.77
C ILE A 54 2.05 -19.58 13.32
N SER A 55 1.50 -18.40 13.06
CA SER A 55 1.37 -17.88 11.70
C SER A 55 2.54 -16.99 11.33
N CYS A 56 2.78 -16.79 10.03
CA CYS A 56 3.86 -15.93 9.55
C CYS A 56 3.43 -15.07 8.34
N HIS A 57 4.23 -14.03 8.05
CA HIS A 57 4.07 -13.21 6.85
C HIS A 57 5.42 -12.64 6.41
N SER A 58 5.84 -12.96 5.18
CA SER A 58 7.14 -12.53 4.63
C SER A 58 7.17 -11.08 4.13
N LEU A 59 6.02 -10.42 4.00
CA LEU A 59 5.89 -9.03 3.51
C LEU A 59 6.47 -8.77 2.10
N HIS A 60 6.92 -9.79 1.39
CA HIS A 60 7.47 -9.71 0.05
C HIS A 60 7.02 -10.89 -0.83
N GLY A 61 7.07 -10.70 -2.14
CA GLY A 61 6.75 -11.75 -3.11
C GLY A 61 7.87 -12.80 -3.28
N PRO A 62 7.59 -13.90 -3.98
CA PRO A 62 8.49 -15.06 -4.08
C PRO A 62 9.81 -14.79 -4.82
N ASN A 63 9.89 -13.69 -5.58
CA ASN A 63 11.08 -13.31 -6.35
C ASN A 63 12.05 -12.39 -5.57
N VAL A 64 11.77 -12.09 -4.32
CA VAL A 64 12.64 -11.27 -3.46
C VAL A 64 13.53 -12.19 -2.63
N ASN A 65 14.85 -11.91 -2.58
CA ASN A 65 15.75 -12.61 -1.68
C ASN A 65 15.34 -12.35 -0.23
N PRO A 66 15.01 -13.39 0.58
CA PRO A 66 14.53 -13.21 1.95
C PRO A 66 15.60 -12.72 2.91
N LYS A 67 16.89 -12.81 2.57
CA LYS A 67 18.00 -12.41 3.43
C LYS A 67 17.89 -10.95 3.87
N GLY A 68 17.83 -10.73 5.18
CA GLY A 68 17.68 -9.41 5.80
C GLY A 68 16.31 -8.79 5.64
N GLN A 69 15.35 -9.45 4.95
CA GLN A 69 13.98 -8.98 4.88
C GLN A 69 13.21 -9.36 6.16
N PRO A 70 12.21 -8.57 6.56
CA PRO A 70 11.40 -8.92 7.71
C PRO A 70 10.57 -10.18 7.43
N LEU A 71 10.51 -11.05 8.41
CA LEU A 71 9.57 -12.17 8.49
C LEU A 71 8.77 -12.03 9.78
N VAL A 72 7.50 -11.69 9.66
CA VAL A 72 6.62 -11.58 10.82
C VAL A 72 6.24 -12.97 11.31
N LEU A 73 6.37 -13.20 12.61
CA LEU A 73 5.92 -14.40 13.30
C LEU A 73 4.84 -14.01 14.31
N ILE A 74 3.74 -14.75 14.31
CA ILE A 74 2.57 -14.51 15.15
C ILE A 74 2.32 -15.77 15.97
N GLN A 75 2.74 -15.74 17.23
CA GLN A 75 2.46 -16.78 18.23
C GLN A 75 1.01 -16.58 18.73
N HIS A 76 0.06 -17.28 18.09
CA HIS A 76 -1.35 -17.11 18.40
C HIS A 76 -1.81 -18.04 19.52
N ARG A 77 -1.60 -19.34 19.35
CA ARG A 77 -1.95 -20.39 20.32
C ARG A 77 -0.83 -21.43 20.32
N ALA A 78 0.29 -21.13 20.97
CA ALA A 78 1.46 -21.97 20.98
C ALA A 78 2.36 -21.68 22.18
N THR A 79 3.20 -22.66 22.53
CA THR A 79 4.25 -22.51 23.56
C THR A 79 5.47 -21.75 23.00
N ASP A 80 6.31 -21.24 23.89
CA ASP A 80 7.58 -20.60 23.50
C ASP A 80 8.57 -21.60 22.88
N GLU A 81 8.50 -22.87 23.30
CA GLU A 81 9.30 -23.94 22.71
C GLU A 81 8.94 -24.17 21.24
N SER A 82 7.65 -24.18 20.93
CA SER A 82 7.15 -24.32 19.58
C SER A 82 7.48 -23.11 18.69
N LEU A 83 7.45 -21.89 19.27
CA LEU A 83 7.90 -20.69 18.56
C LEU A 83 9.38 -20.79 18.21
N LYS A 84 10.25 -21.14 19.16
CA LYS A 84 11.70 -21.34 18.91
C LYS A 84 11.96 -22.44 17.88
N PHE A 85 11.15 -23.49 17.88
CA PHE A 85 11.24 -24.54 16.86
C PHE A 85 10.91 -23.99 15.47
N VAL A 86 9.82 -23.23 15.32
CA VAL A 86 9.45 -22.57 14.04
C VAL A 86 10.53 -21.59 13.58
N GLU A 87 11.08 -20.80 14.49
CA GLU A 87 12.20 -19.90 14.21
C GLU A 87 13.41 -20.66 13.67
N SER A 88 13.75 -21.80 14.30
CA SER A 88 14.86 -22.65 13.85
C SER A 88 14.70 -23.12 12.41
N ILE A 89 13.48 -23.45 11.97
CA ILE A 89 13.16 -23.82 10.59
C ILE A 89 13.41 -22.65 9.65
N PHE A 90 12.96 -21.45 10.02
CA PHE A 90 13.06 -20.26 9.18
C PHE A 90 14.42 -19.56 9.20
N THR A 91 15.33 -19.96 10.10
CA THR A 91 16.70 -19.42 10.18
C THR A 91 17.45 -19.54 8.85
N SER A 92 17.15 -20.56 8.04
CA SER A 92 17.74 -20.77 6.72
C SER A 92 17.47 -19.63 5.74
N PHE A 93 16.40 -18.86 5.93
CA PHE A 93 16.06 -17.70 5.11
C PHE A 93 16.93 -16.48 5.42
N GLN A 94 17.61 -16.46 6.56
CA GLN A 94 18.40 -15.30 7.01
C GLN A 94 17.57 -14.01 7.07
N SER A 95 16.25 -14.14 7.30
CA SER A 95 15.32 -13.03 7.50
C SER A 95 15.44 -12.46 8.90
N THR A 96 15.04 -11.21 9.09
CA THR A 96 14.89 -10.61 10.40
C THR A 96 13.52 -10.96 10.97
N PHE A 97 13.47 -11.72 12.07
CA PHE A 97 12.20 -12.07 12.71
C PHE A 97 11.59 -10.86 13.43
N VAL A 98 10.30 -10.66 13.22
CA VAL A 98 9.50 -9.61 13.86
C VAL A 98 8.30 -10.28 14.54
N HIS A 99 8.20 -10.17 15.86
CA HIS A 99 7.11 -10.79 16.63
C HIS A 99 5.97 -9.78 16.82
N LEU A 100 4.78 -10.13 16.36
CA LEU A 100 3.57 -9.30 16.46
C LEU A 100 2.38 -10.17 16.90
N SER A 101 1.37 -9.53 17.49
CA SER A 101 0.03 -10.12 17.53
C SER A 101 -0.65 -10.05 16.16
N GLY A 102 -1.67 -10.89 15.92
CA GLY A 102 -2.44 -10.84 14.68
C GLY A 102 -3.10 -9.48 14.47
N GLU A 103 -3.63 -8.87 15.52
CA GLU A 103 -4.24 -7.54 15.48
C GLU A 103 -3.22 -6.45 15.11
N MET A 104 -2.05 -6.46 15.74
CA MET A 104 -0.99 -5.49 15.45
C MET A 104 -0.48 -5.67 14.02
N HIS A 105 -0.29 -6.92 13.56
CA HIS A 105 0.05 -7.21 12.17
C HIS A 105 -0.96 -6.60 11.20
N ASP A 106 -2.25 -6.85 11.41
CA ASP A 106 -3.30 -6.37 10.52
C ASP A 106 -3.42 -4.84 10.53
N ARG A 107 -3.18 -4.20 11.68
CA ARG A 107 -3.07 -2.74 11.76
C ARG A 107 -1.90 -2.21 10.93
N ILE A 108 -0.70 -2.76 11.10
CA ILE A 108 0.49 -2.34 10.35
C ILE A 108 0.32 -2.56 8.85
N THR A 109 -0.25 -3.70 8.43
CA THR A 109 -0.50 -3.97 7.01
C THR A 109 -1.58 -3.07 6.43
N ALA A 110 -2.56 -2.66 7.21
CA ALA A 110 -3.52 -1.64 6.81
C ALA A 110 -2.81 -0.29 6.59
N ASP A 111 -2.00 0.16 7.56
CA ASP A 111 -1.30 1.44 7.54
C ASP A 111 -0.29 1.56 6.40
N THR A 112 0.35 0.46 6.02
CA THR A 112 1.44 0.46 5.03
C THR A 112 1.04 -0.04 3.64
N GLN A 113 0.05 -0.91 3.53
CA GLN A 113 -0.28 -1.57 2.26
C GLN A 113 -1.68 -1.22 1.75
N ALA A 114 -2.72 -1.39 2.56
CA ALA A 114 -4.08 -1.31 2.05
C ALA A 114 -4.45 0.08 1.51
N VAL A 115 -4.17 1.13 2.27
CA VAL A 115 -4.44 2.51 1.84
C VAL A 115 -3.54 2.91 0.66
N THR A 116 -2.28 2.45 0.66
CA THR A 116 -1.36 2.65 -0.47
C THR A 116 -1.92 2.04 -1.74
N HIS A 117 -2.35 0.78 -1.69
CA HIS A 117 -2.97 0.14 -2.86
C HIS A 117 -4.23 0.87 -3.32
N ALA A 118 -5.10 1.28 -2.42
CA ALA A 118 -6.33 2.03 -2.75
C ALA A 118 -6.01 3.36 -3.45
N ALA A 119 -4.98 4.08 -3.02
CA ALA A 119 -4.54 5.31 -3.66
C ALA A 119 -4.11 5.08 -5.11
N PHE A 120 -3.29 4.06 -5.36
CA PHE A 120 -2.82 3.75 -6.72
C PHE A 120 -3.92 3.14 -7.61
N LEU A 121 -4.80 2.33 -7.07
CA LEU A 121 -5.97 1.84 -7.78
C LEU A 121 -6.87 3.00 -8.22
N SER A 122 -7.02 4.02 -7.37
CA SER A 122 -7.78 5.23 -7.69
C SER A 122 -7.12 6.05 -8.79
N MET A 123 -5.78 6.19 -8.79
CA MET A 123 -5.06 6.88 -9.86
C MET A 123 -5.25 6.20 -11.22
N GLY A 124 -5.04 4.88 -11.29
CA GLY A 124 -5.25 4.15 -12.55
C GLY A 124 -6.69 4.22 -13.04
N THR A 125 -7.67 4.20 -12.14
CA THR A 125 -9.09 4.35 -12.47
C THR A 125 -9.37 5.75 -13.05
N ALA A 126 -8.82 6.81 -12.46
CA ALA A 126 -8.98 8.18 -12.94
C ALA A 126 -8.36 8.38 -14.33
N TRP A 127 -7.16 7.88 -14.57
CA TRP A 127 -6.53 7.94 -15.87
C TRP A 127 -7.35 7.20 -16.94
N HIS A 128 -7.86 6.01 -16.61
CA HIS A 128 -8.75 5.28 -17.51
C HIS A 128 -10.05 6.06 -17.79
N ALA A 129 -10.67 6.68 -16.79
CA ALA A 129 -11.91 7.45 -16.95
C ALA A 129 -11.73 8.63 -17.93
N ASN A 130 -10.55 9.26 -17.91
CA ASN A 130 -10.19 10.34 -18.83
C ASN A 130 -9.57 9.84 -20.15
N ASN A 131 -9.53 8.52 -20.41
CA ASN A 131 -8.84 7.92 -21.55
C ASN A 131 -7.39 8.39 -21.70
N GLN A 132 -6.68 8.55 -20.59
CA GLN A 132 -5.31 9.06 -20.54
C GLN A 132 -4.30 7.94 -20.34
N PHE A 133 -3.21 8.01 -21.07
CA PHE A 133 -1.98 7.31 -20.76
C PHE A 133 -1.03 8.29 -20.05
N PRO A 134 -0.79 8.19 -18.74
CA PRO A 134 -0.10 9.23 -17.99
C PRO A 134 1.31 9.51 -18.48
N TRP A 135 1.99 8.53 -19.08
CA TRP A 135 3.31 8.73 -19.70
C TRP A 135 3.30 9.56 -20.99
N GLU A 136 2.13 9.90 -21.52
CA GLU A 136 1.92 10.72 -22.71
C GLU A 136 1.38 12.13 -22.39
N VAL A 137 1.16 12.41 -21.10
CA VAL A 137 0.56 13.67 -20.65
C VAL A 137 1.60 14.52 -19.92
N PRO A 138 1.86 15.78 -20.32
CA PRO A 138 2.87 16.63 -19.71
C PRO A 138 2.74 16.83 -18.21
N ARG A 139 1.52 16.82 -17.66
CA ARG A 139 1.24 16.91 -16.22
C ARG A 139 1.90 15.78 -15.40
N TYR A 140 2.11 14.63 -16.01
CA TYR A 140 2.63 13.44 -15.34
C TYR A 140 4.08 13.11 -15.74
N VAL A 141 4.85 14.12 -16.13
CA VAL A 141 6.25 13.95 -16.54
C VAL A 141 7.20 14.24 -15.40
N GLY A 142 8.11 13.30 -15.15
CA GLY A 142 9.26 13.45 -14.27
C GLY A 142 8.98 13.39 -12.77
N GLY A 143 10.06 13.37 -11.99
CA GLY A 143 10.03 13.48 -10.54
C GLY A 143 9.07 12.49 -9.83
N ILE A 144 8.26 13.01 -8.96
CA ILE A 144 7.23 12.27 -8.17
C ILE A 144 6.32 11.44 -9.08
N GLU A 145 5.95 11.95 -10.26
CA GLU A 145 5.01 11.28 -11.16
C GLU A 145 5.59 9.98 -11.73
N ASN A 146 6.89 9.93 -12.00
CA ASN A 146 7.54 8.68 -12.43
C ASN A 146 7.29 7.55 -11.43
N VAL A 147 7.42 7.83 -10.14
CA VAL A 147 7.19 6.84 -9.08
C VAL A 147 5.71 6.44 -9.03
N LYS A 148 4.80 7.41 -9.07
CA LYS A 148 3.35 7.15 -9.03
C LYS A 148 2.90 6.29 -10.21
N ILE A 149 3.34 6.59 -11.43
CA ILE A 149 3.01 5.82 -12.63
C ILE A 149 3.54 4.39 -12.51
N ASN A 150 4.81 4.23 -12.17
CA ASN A 150 5.42 2.90 -12.08
C ASN A 150 4.76 2.02 -11.02
N ILE A 151 4.42 2.56 -9.85
CA ILE A 151 3.72 1.81 -8.80
C ILE A 151 2.31 1.43 -9.27
N THR A 152 1.57 2.36 -9.86
CA THR A 152 0.22 2.09 -10.38
C THR A 152 0.23 0.94 -11.38
N LEU A 153 1.10 1.02 -12.38
CA LEU A 153 1.20 -0.03 -13.41
C LEU A 153 1.66 -1.37 -12.82
N ARG A 154 2.57 -1.35 -11.84
CA ARG A 154 3.01 -2.56 -11.15
C ARG A 154 1.87 -3.22 -10.38
N ILE A 155 1.01 -2.45 -9.72
CA ILE A 155 -0.16 -2.97 -9.00
C ILE A 155 -1.12 -3.62 -10.00
N TYR A 156 -1.47 -2.93 -11.07
CA TYR A 156 -2.37 -3.49 -12.10
C TYR A 156 -1.76 -4.63 -12.91
N ALA A 157 -0.44 -4.78 -12.97
CA ALA A 157 0.21 -5.94 -13.59
C ALA A 157 0.11 -7.22 -12.74
N ASN A 158 -0.32 -7.13 -11.49
CA ASN A 158 -0.54 -8.28 -10.60
C ASN A 158 -1.99 -8.78 -10.66
N LYS A 159 -2.29 -9.77 -9.82
CA LYS A 159 -3.62 -10.35 -9.71
C LYS A 159 -4.47 -9.59 -8.70
N TRP A 160 -5.71 -9.29 -9.04
CA TRP A 160 -6.64 -8.50 -8.24
C TRP A 160 -6.83 -9.02 -6.80
N HIS A 161 -6.87 -10.34 -6.62
CA HIS A 161 -7.15 -10.96 -5.31
C HIS A 161 -6.04 -10.70 -4.27
N VAL A 162 -4.82 -10.38 -4.70
CA VAL A 162 -3.72 -9.98 -3.81
C VAL A 162 -4.09 -8.72 -3.02
N TYR A 163 -4.83 -7.81 -3.65
CA TYR A 163 -5.22 -6.53 -3.08
C TYR A 163 -6.61 -6.58 -2.42
N ALA A 164 -7.55 -7.28 -3.06
CA ALA A 164 -8.92 -7.40 -2.57
C ALA A 164 -9.00 -8.05 -1.18
N GLY A 165 -8.29 -9.15 -0.98
CA GLY A 165 -8.27 -9.84 0.31
C GLY A 165 -7.78 -8.95 1.45
N LEU A 166 -6.67 -8.24 1.24
CA LEU A 166 -6.12 -7.32 2.23
C LEU A 166 -7.07 -6.14 2.52
N ALA A 167 -7.71 -5.57 1.49
CA ALA A 167 -8.58 -4.41 1.65
C ALA A 167 -9.92 -4.76 2.29
N ILE A 168 -10.55 -5.86 1.86
CA ILE A 168 -11.91 -6.24 2.25
C ILE A 168 -11.93 -7.01 3.58
N LEU A 169 -10.97 -7.91 3.80
CA LEU A 169 -10.97 -8.79 4.97
C LEU A 169 -10.26 -8.21 6.19
N ASN A 170 -9.49 -7.14 6.02
CA ASN A 170 -8.81 -6.47 7.12
C ASN A 170 -9.67 -5.32 7.67
N PRO A 171 -10.20 -5.43 8.91
CA PRO A 171 -11.07 -4.40 9.48
C PRO A 171 -10.40 -3.03 9.60
N ALA A 172 -9.09 -2.98 9.87
CA ALA A 172 -8.34 -1.73 9.95
C ALA A 172 -8.21 -1.08 8.56
N ALA A 173 -8.04 -1.87 7.50
CA ALA A 173 -7.92 -1.39 6.14
C ALA A 173 -9.19 -0.67 5.65
N GLN A 174 -10.37 -1.20 5.96
CA GLN A 174 -11.63 -0.55 5.59
C GLN A 174 -11.74 0.87 6.16
N LYS A 175 -11.36 1.05 7.44
CA LYS A 175 -11.38 2.36 8.11
C LYS A 175 -10.43 3.35 7.41
N GLN A 176 -9.24 2.90 7.06
CA GLN A 176 -8.22 3.75 6.46
C GLN A 176 -8.55 4.12 5.01
N ILE A 177 -9.01 3.16 4.21
CA ILE A 177 -9.42 3.41 2.83
C ILE A 177 -10.58 4.40 2.78
N ARG A 178 -11.53 4.27 3.72
CA ARG A 178 -12.63 5.25 3.87
C ARG A 178 -12.10 6.63 4.21
N GLN A 179 -11.23 6.75 5.23
CA GLN A 179 -10.65 8.02 5.61
C GLN A 179 -9.84 8.67 4.48
N TYR A 180 -9.11 7.86 3.69
CA TYR A 180 -8.40 8.38 2.53
C TYR A 180 -9.36 8.96 1.49
N ALA A 181 -10.44 8.26 1.15
CA ALA A 181 -11.45 8.75 0.22
C ALA A 181 -12.17 10.02 0.74
N GLU A 182 -12.40 10.12 2.05
CA GLU A 182 -12.92 11.32 2.70
C GLU A 182 -11.90 12.47 2.61
N SER A 183 -10.64 12.23 2.88
CA SER A 183 -9.56 13.22 2.77
C SER A 183 -9.42 13.76 1.35
N VAL A 184 -9.41 12.88 0.34
CA VAL A 184 -9.43 13.29 -1.09
C VAL A 184 -10.63 14.18 -1.37
N THR A 185 -11.82 13.76 -0.96
CA THR A 185 -13.08 14.49 -1.21
C THR A 185 -13.10 15.86 -0.55
N GLU A 186 -12.68 15.95 0.70
CA GLU A 186 -12.69 17.20 1.46
C GLU A 186 -11.66 18.21 0.93
N LEU A 187 -10.44 17.76 0.63
CA LEU A 187 -9.43 18.62 0.01
C LEU A 187 -9.90 19.12 -1.36
N TYR A 188 -10.47 18.23 -2.18
CA TYR A 188 -11.02 18.63 -3.48
C TYR A 188 -12.15 19.66 -3.36
N LYS A 189 -13.04 19.53 -2.35
CA LYS A 189 -14.08 20.54 -2.08
C LYS A 189 -13.50 21.89 -1.70
N LEU A 190 -12.42 21.93 -0.91
CA LEU A 190 -11.73 23.18 -0.60
C LEU A 190 -11.15 23.84 -1.86
N MET A 191 -10.58 23.04 -2.76
CA MET A 191 -10.07 23.51 -4.05
C MET A 191 -11.20 24.09 -4.92
N LEU A 192 -12.33 23.39 -5.04
CA LEU A 192 -13.48 23.82 -5.82
C LEU A 192 -14.15 25.08 -5.26
N GLY A 193 -14.25 25.17 -3.95
CA GLY A 193 -14.89 26.30 -3.25
C GLY A 193 -14.00 27.55 -3.18
N GLY A 194 -12.75 27.48 -3.65
CA GLY A 194 -11.79 28.59 -3.53
C GLY A 194 -11.35 28.87 -2.08
N HIS A 195 -11.47 27.88 -1.16
CA HIS A 195 -11.10 28.01 0.25
C HIS A 195 -9.57 27.82 0.44
N GLY A 196 -8.76 28.62 -0.25
CA GLY A 196 -7.32 28.43 -0.30
C GLY A 196 -6.62 28.53 1.05
N GLU A 197 -7.00 29.49 1.89
CA GLU A 197 -6.42 29.65 3.22
C GLU A 197 -6.69 28.44 4.13
N GLU A 198 -7.90 27.90 4.05
CA GLU A 198 -8.26 26.70 4.81
C GLU A 198 -7.49 25.47 4.32
N LEU A 199 -7.36 25.31 3.01
CA LEU A 199 -6.56 24.24 2.38
C LEU A 199 -5.10 24.34 2.84
N ARG A 200 -4.49 25.50 2.75
CA ARG A 200 -3.10 25.75 3.18
C ARG A 200 -2.89 25.43 4.66
N LYS A 201 -3.76 25.94 5.51
CA LYS A 201 -3.72 25.68 6.95
C LYS A 201 -3.83 24.17 7.26
N ARG A 202 -4.75 23.49 6.59
CA ARG A 202 -4.99 22.06 6.78
C ARG A 202 -3.78 21.22 6.37
N VAL A 203 -3.22 21.45 5.19
CA VAL A 203 -2.04 20.73 4.69
C VAL A 203 -0.83 20.97 5.59
N LYS A 204 -0.56 22.22 6.00
CA LYS A 204 0.57 22.55 6.90
C LYS A 204 0.36 21.95 8.31
N THR A 205 -0.88 21.83 8.78
CA THR A 205 -1.19 21.15 10.06
C THR A 205 -0.92 19.66 9.97
N ALA A 206 -1.39 19.01 8.92
CA ALA A 206 -1.15 17.58 8.67
C ALA A 206 0.37 17.29 8.53
N ARG A 207 1.10 18.10 7.77
CA ARG A 207 2.58 18.05 7.69
C ARG A 207 3.23 18.02 9.07
N LYS A 208 2.90 19.00 9.91
CA LYS A 208 3.48 19.10 11.26
C LYS A 208 3.16 17.90 12.14
N ALA A 209 1.96 17.32 12.00
CA ALA A 209 1.56 16.18 12.81
C ALA A 209 2.26 14.88 12.37
N VAL A 210 2.35 14.65 11.07
CA VAL A 210 2.88 13.39 10.51
C VAL A 210 4.42 13.35 10.51
N PHE A 211 5.08 14.50 10.22
CA PHE A 211 6.53 14.56 10.05
C PHE A 211 7.26 15.21 11.23
N LYS A 212 6.68 15.19 12.45
CA LYS A 212 7.24 15.81 13.67
C LYS A 212 8.65 15.33 14.04
N GLY A 213 9.04 14.13 13.67
CA GLY A 213 10.35 13.54 14.02
C GLY A 213 11.42 13.71 12.95
N SER A 214 11.09 14.20 11.76
CA SER A 214 11.99 14.24 10.59
C SER A 214 12.74 15.59 10.46
N SER A 215 12.61 16.50 11.41
CA SER A 215 13.22 17.84 11.33
C SER A 215 14.74 17.88 11.61
N GLY A 216 15.42 16.75 11.68
CA GLY A 216 16.86 16.69 11.94
C GLY A 216 17.56 15.69 11.04
N ASN A 217 18.33 16.19 10.11
CA ASN A 217 19.48 15.55 9.43
C ASN A 217 19.36 14.09 8.94
N HIS A 218 18.13 13.60 8.65
CA HIS A 218 17.95 12.36 7.96
C HIS A 218 17.94 12.60 6.44
N ASP A 219 18.78 11.90 5.72
CA ASP A 219 18.72 11.88 4.26
C ASP A 219 17.31 11.43 3.84
N LEU A 220 16.69 12.17 2.90
CA LEU A 220 15.40 11.79 2.33
C LEU A 220 15.45 10.36 1.77
N LEU A 221 14.39 9.60 1.94
CA LEU A 221 14.27 8.25 1.37
C LEU A 221 14.46 8.25 -0.15
N LEU A 222 14.02 9.32 -0.82
CA LEU A 222 14.20 9.52 -2.26
C LEU A 222 14.81 10.90 -2.52
N GLN A 223 15.72 10.97 -3.49
CA GLN A 223 16.40 12.18 -3.96
C GLN A 223 16.12 12.41 -5.45
N ASP A 224 16.41 13.59 -5.96
CA ASP A 224 16.14 14.01 -7.33
C ASP A 224 16.68 13.03 -8.38
N ASP A 225 17.91 12.55 -8.17
CA ASP A 225 18.60 11.60 -9.06
C ASP A 225 17.84 10.27 -9.24
N VAL A 226 17.15 9.84 -8.18
CA VAL A 226 16.32 8.62 -8.20
C VAL A 226 14.98 8.88 -8.85
N LEU A 227 14.36 10.03 -8.56
CA LEU A 227 13.03 10.35 -9.08
C LEU A 227 13.02 10.49 -10.61
N ASP A 228 14.08 11.07 -11.20
CA ASP A 228 14.14 11.30 -12.64
C ASP A 228 14.59 10.07 -13.45
N ARG A 229 15.22 9.09 -12.79
CA ARG A 229 15.80 7.91 -13.45
C ARG A 229 14.77 6.95 -14.06
N PHE A 230 13.55 6.89 -13.52
CA PHE A 230 12.58 5.84 -13.82
C PHE A 230 11.41 6.31 -14.69
N SER A 231 11.65 7.25 -15.61
CA SER A 231 10.62 7.78 -16.49
C SER A 231 10.16 6.73 -17.51
N LEU A 232 8.84 6.63 -17.71
CA LEU A 232 8.19 5.92 -18.80
C LEU A 232 7.82 6.85 -19.95
N SER A 233 7.95 8.16 -19.77
CA SER A 233 7.67 9.17 -20.79
C SER A 233 8.79 9.19 -21.82
N LYS A 234 8.43 9.10 -23.10
CA LYS A 234 9.38 9.16 -24.22
C LYS A 234 9.27 10.51 -24.90
N GLY A 235 10.32 11.31 -24.81
CA GLY A 235 10.42 12.58 -25.53
C GLY A 235 9.64 13.76 -24.94
N LEU A 236 8.90 13.58 -23.84
CA LEU A 236 8.28 14.67 -23.10
C LEU A 236 9.28 15.19 -22.07
N THR A 237 9.73 16.42 -22.24
CA THR A 237 10.67 17.10 -21.33
C THR A 237 10.01 18.27 -20.59
N GLU A 238 8.91 18.77 -21.12
CA GLU A 238 8.15 19.85 -20.50
C GLU A 238 7.35 19.32 -19.32
N ARG A 239 7.56 19.92 -18.15
CA ARG A 239 6.81 19.61 -16.92
C ARG A 239 5.72 20.65 -16.74
N MET A 240 4.50 20.19 -16.48
CA MET A 240 3.40 21.06 -16.08
C MET A 240 3.21 20.97 -14.55
N PRO A 241 2.79 22.08 -13.92
CA PRO A 241 2.48 22.07 -12.49
C PRO A 241 1.44 20.99 -12.13
N ASN A 242 1.60 20.37 -10.97
CA ASN A 242 0.68 19.36 -10.45
C ASN A 242 0.40 19.62 -8.96
N ASN A 243 -0.85 19.58 -8.56
CA ASN A 243 -1.27 19.78 -7.19
C ASN A 243 -1.06 18.57 -6.29
N HIS A 244 -0.66 17.45 -6.85
CA HIS A 244 -0.43 16.18 -6.14
C HIS A 244 -1.52 15.83 -5.11
N LEU A 245 -2.80 16.01 -5.44
CA LEU A 245 -3.94 15.77 -4.53
C LEU A 245 -3.85 14.42 -3.81
N SER A 246 -3.36 13.39 -4.49
CA SER A 246 -3.17 12.06 -3.91
C SER A 246 -2.19 12.04 -2.73
N LEU A 247 -1.11 12.84 -2.80
CA LEU A 247 -0.12 12.98 -1.73
C LEU A 247 -0.61 13.90 -0.61
N LEU A 248 -1.29 14.98 -0.94
CA LEU A 248 -1.93 15.83 0.06
C LEU A 248 -2.95 15.04 0.88
N ALA A 249 -3.75 14.19 0.21
CA ALA A 249 -4.79 13.39 0.84
C ALA A 249 -4.24 12.27 1.73
N ILE A 250 -3.11 11.64 1.37
CA ILE A 250 -2.56 10.57 2.23
C ILE A 250 -2.01 11.15 3.53
N VAL A 251 -1.36 12.32 3.49
CA VAL A 251 -0.86 12.96 4.71
C VAL A 251 -2.02 13.47 5.58
N ASP A 252 -3.07 13.98 4.98
CA ASP A 252 -4.31 14.34 5.69
C ASP A 252 -4.98 13.11 6.35
N CYS A 253 -5.03 12.00 5.63
CA CYS A 253 -5.52 10.72 6.14
C CYS A 253 -4.68 10.23 7.35
N TRP A 254 -3.35 10.21 7.23
CA TRP A 254 -2.47 9.83 8.33
C TRP A 254 -2.66 10.73 9.55
N TRP A 255 -2.73 12.05 9.33
CA TRP A 255 -3.00 13.00 10.42
C TRP A 255 -4.31 12.71 11.15
N LYS A 256 -5.41 12.54 10.41
CA LYS A 256 -6.74 12.27 10.99
C LYS A 256 -6.83 10.96 11.77
N LEU A 257 -6.07 9.97 11.35
CA LEU A 257 -6.03 8.66 11.99
C LEU A 257 -4.93 8.54 13.05
N GLY A 258 -4.09 9.58 13.23
CA GLY A 258 -2.96 9.55 14.16
C GLY A 258 -1.88 8.55 13.75
N ILE A 259 -1.70 8.31 12.44
CA ILE A 259 -0.70 7.38 11.90
C ILE A 259 0.61 8.14 11.70
N VAL A 260 1.69 7.59 12.25
CA VAL A 260 3.08 7.99 11.97
C VAL A 260 3.70 6.91 11.08
N PRO A 261 3.86 7.15 9.77
CA PRO A 261 4.25 6.10 8.82
C PRO A 261 5.64 5.51 9.10
N TYR A 262 6.53 6.26 9.76
CA TYR A 262 7.88 5.78 10.14
C TYR A 262 7.87 4.70 11.21
N ASP A 263 6.85 4.64 12.07
CA ASP A 263 6.74 3.64 13.15
C ASP A 263 6.60 2.21 12.60
N HIS A 264 6.24 2.10 11.33
CA HIS A 264 5.98 0.82 10.67
C HIS A 264 7.05 0.41 9.64
N MET A 265 8.18 1.13 9.57
CA MET A 265 9.22 0.91 8.57
C MET A 265 9.80 -0.51 8.58
N ILE A 266 9.92 -1.14 9.75
CA ILE A 266 10.45 -2.49 9.88
C ILE A 266 9.58 -3.54 9.16
N CYS A 267 8.26 -3.30 9.09
CA CYS A 267 7.29 -4.18 8.43
C CYS A 267 6.79 -3.61 7.09
N SER A 268 7.45 -2.58 6.57
CA SER A 268 7.02 -1.93 5.33
C SER A 268 7.42 -2.70 4.09
N THR A 269 6.53 -2.69 3.10
CA THR A 269 6.86 -3.19 1.75
C THR A 269 7.67 -2.16 0.97
N PRO A 270 8.45 -2.58 -0.05
CA PRO A 270 9.13 -1.64 -0.92
C PRO A 270 8.20 -0.64 -1.62
N LEU A 271 6.97 -1.03 -1.95
CA LEU A 271 5.95 -0.12 -2.51
C LEU A 271 5.59 0.99 -1.53
N PHE A 272 5.39 0.65 -0.26
CA PHE A 272 5.12 1.64 0.76
C PHE A 272 6.30 2.59 0.98
N ARG A 273 7.54 2.06 0.98
CA ARG A 273 8.75 2.90 1.10
C ARG A 273 8.87 3.91 -0.03
N LEU A 274 8.53 3.51 -1.26
CA LEU A 274 8.48 4.43 -2.40
C LEU A 274 7.39 5.48 -2.23
N TRP A 275 6.21 5.07 -1.78
CA TRP A 275 5.08 5.97 -1.53
C TRP A 275 5.41 6.97 -0.41
N LEU A 276 5.95 6.48 0.70
CA LEU A 276 6.43 7.34 1.78
C LEU A 276 7.54 8.27 1.31
N GLY A 277 8.49 7.76 0.51
CA GLY A 277 9.61 8.55 0.00
C GLY A 277 9.17 9.72 -0.89
N VAL A 278 8.21 9.53 -1.81
CA VAL A 278 7.70 10.67 -2.61
C VAL A 278 6.86 11.62 -1.77
N THR A 279 6.16 11.11 -0.77
CA THR A 279 5.39 11.94 0.17
C THR A 279 6.32 12.78 1.03
N GLU A 280 7.36 12.17 1.58
CA GLU A 280 8.41 12.85 2.35
C GLU A 280 9.11 13.90 1.49
N TYR A 281 9.52 13.55 0.27
CA TYR A 281 10.16 14.45 -0.67
C TYR A 281 9.32 15.73 -0.90
N LEU A 282 8.01 15.59 -1.13
CA LEU A 282 7.11 16.72 -1.29
C LEU A 282 6.98 17.54 -0.01
N PHE A 283 6.73 16.88 1.12
CA PHE A 283 6.36 17.58 2.36
C PHE A 283 7.56 18.15 3.12
N GLN A 284 8.78 17.67 2.88
CA GLN A 284 9.99 18.21 3.53
C GLN A 284 10.61 19.39 2.76
N LYS A 285 10.32 19.54 1.46
CA LYS A 285 10.73 20.69 0.66
C LYS A 285 9.65 21.78 0.75
N GLU A 286 9.86 22.79 1.59
CA GLU A 286 8.83 23.80 1.89
C GLU A 286 8.40 24.58 0.66
N GLU A 287 9.36 24.99 -0.18
CA GLU A 287 9.09 25.71 -1.43
C GLU A 287 8.26 24.90 -2.40
N LEU A 288 8.57 23.58 -2.57
CA LEU A 288 7.80 22.68 -3.41
C LEU A 288 6.38 22.45 -2.87
N LEU A 289 6.24 22.32 -1.56
CA LEU A 289 4.93 22.16 -0.93
C LEU A 289 4.06 23.40 -1.11
N ASP A 290 4.65 24.60 -0.96
CA ASP A 290 3.93 25.85 -1.16
C ASP A 290 3.53 26.03 -2.63
N GLU A 291 4.40 25.69 -3.59
CA GLU A 291 4.06 25.65 -5.03
C GLU A 291 2.88 24.70 -5.29
N VAL A 292 2.92 23.49 -4.78
CA VAL A 292 1.85 22.49 -4.94
C VAL A 292 0.53 22.98 -4.35
N ILE A 293 0.55 23.65 -3.20
CA ILE A 293 -0.65 24.24 -2.60
C ILE A 293 -1.17 25.39 -3.47
N ASP A 294 -0.30 26.24 -4.01
CA ASP A 294 -0.69 27.34 -4.89
C ASP A 294 -1.31 26.82 -6.20
N VAL A 295 -0.76 25.76 -6.78
CA VAL A 295 -1.36 25.06 -7.93
C VAL A 295 -2.74 24.49 -7.56
N ALA A 296 -2.87 23.85 -6.39
CA ALA A 296 -4.15 23.32 -5.92
C ALA A 296 -5.23 24.40 -5.76
N ILE A 297 -4.85 25.63 -5.39
CA ILE A 297 -5.76 26.75 -5.18
C ILE A 297 -6.11 27.45 -6.50
N ASN A 298 -5.10 27.77 -7.31
CA ASN A 298 -5.19 28.74 -8.37
C ASN A 298 -5.26 28.13 -9.79
N ASP A 299 -4.75 26.89 -9.97
CA ASP A 299 -4.75 26.24 -11.29
C ASP A 299 -5.98 25.32 -11.45
N ASN A 300 -6.84 25.70 -12.40
CA ASN A 300 -8.03 24.92 -12.74
C ASN A 300 -7.85 24.01 -13.98
N THR A 301 -6.67 24.02 -14.61
CA THR A 301 -6.42 23.32 -15.87
C THR A 301 -6.73 21.83 -15.81
N PHE A 302 -6.39 21.20 -14.67
CA PHE A 302 -6.57 19.76 -14.49
C PHE A 302 -7.65 19.39 -13.46
N ARG A 303 -8.59 20.29 -13.22
CA ARG A 303 -9.65 20.09 -12.23
C ARG A 303 -10.55 18.88 -12.55
N SER A 304 -10.71 18.57 -13.83
CA SER A 304 -11.41 17.36 -14.28
C SER A 304 -10.68 16.07 -13.85
N ASP A 305 -9.34 16.07 -13.91
CA ASP A 305 -8.56 14.90 -13.48
C ASP A 305 -8.69 14.69 -11.96
N ASP A 306 -8.70 15.77 -11.18
CA ASP A 306 -8.93 15.73 -9.74
C ASP A 306 -10.33 15.23 -9.38
N LEU A 307 -11.34 15.57 -10.20
CA LEU A 307 -12.71 15.09 -10.06
C LEU A 307 -12.78 13.58 -10.28
N GLU A 308 -12.21 13.07 -11.37
CA GLU A 308 -12.19 11.64 -11.66
C GLU A 308 -11.41 10.86 -10.59
N PHE A 309 -10.31 11.43 -10.08
CA PHE A 309 -9.58 10.83 -8.97
C PHE A 309 -10.42 10.76 -7.69
N THR A 310 -11.20 11.81 -7.40
CA THR A 310 -12.10 11.86 -6.24
C THR A 310 -13.21 10.81 -6.36
N PHE A 311 -13.83 10.68 -7.52
CA PHE A 311 -14.82 9.63 -7.78
C PHE A 311 -14.22 8.23 -7.67
N ALA A 312 -13.03 8.03 -8.22
CA ALA A 312 -12.34 6.75 -8.15
C ALA A 312 -12.03 6.35 -6.69
N ALA A 313 -11.51 7.27 -5.87
CA ALA A 313 -11.21 7.01 -4.47
C ALA A 313 -12.45 6.61 -3.67
N ARG A 314 -13.58 7.30 -3.87
CA ARG A 314 -14.85 6.95 -3.25
C ARG A 314 -15.37 5.60 -3.72
N ALA A 315 -15.35 5.36 -5.03
CA ALA A 315 -15.83 4.11 -5.60
C ALA A 315 -15.04 2.87 -5.12
N TRP A 316 -13.71 2.98 -4.95
CA TRP A 316 -12.91 1.91 -4.34
C TRP A 316 -13.22 1.76 -2.84
N SER A 317 -13.40 2.86 -2.11
CA SER A 317 -13.81 2.82 -0.70
C SER A 317 -15.16 2.13 -0.50
N ASP A 318 -16.14 2.44 -1.33
CA ASP A 318 -17.47 1.83 -1.27
C ASP A 318 -17.41 0.33 -1.59
N CYS A 319 -16.68 -0.05 -2.65
CA CYS A 319 -16.46 -1.45 -3.03
C CYS A 319 -15.86 -2.27 -1.87
N VAL A 320 -14.84 -1.72 -1.19
CA VAL A 320 -14.22 -2.35 -0.02
C VAL A 320 -15.20 -2.41 1.16
N SER A 321 -15.95 -1.34 1.43
CA SER A 321 -16.89 -1.25 2.55
C SER A 321 -18.07 -2.21 2.42
N PHE A 322 -18.53 -2.46 1.19
CA PHE A 322 -19.58 -3.45 0.91
C PHE A 322 -19.07 -4.90 0.90
N GLY A 323 -17.76 -5.10 0.93
CA GLY A 323 -17.17 -6.44 0.88
C GLY A 323 -17.38 -7.16 -0.44
N ASP A 324 -17.60 -6.42 -1.54
CA ASP A 324 -17.95 -6.95 -2.85
C ASP A 324 -16.71 -7.32 -3.66
N PHE A 325 -16.33 -8.60 -3.56
CA PHE A 325 -15.19 -9.16 -4.29
C PHE A 325 -15.39 -9.20 -5.81
N GLU A 326 -16.60 -9.35 -6.29
CA GLU A 326 -16.90 -9.41 -7.73
C GLU A 326 -16.77 -8.03 -8.36
N SER A 327 -17.38 -7.02 -7.77
CA SER A 327 -17.19 -5.64 -8.19
C SER A 327 -15.73 -5.18 -8.09
N TYR A 328 -15.01 -5.63 -7.07
CA TYR A 328 -13.57 -5.35 -6.95
C TYR A 328 -12.77 -5.94 -8.11
N ARG A 329 -13.02 -7.22 -8.42
CA ARG A 329 -12.38 -7.91 -9.55
C ARG A 329 -12.69 -7.22 -10.86
N ASP A 330 -13.96 -6.99 -11.16
CA ASP A 330 -14.40 -6.45 -12.45
C ASP A 330 -13.84 -5.04 -12.70
N ARG A 331 -13.81 -4.20 -11.67
CA ARG A 331 -13.14 -2.88 -11.72
C ARG A 331 -11.65 -3.04 -11.98
N PHE A 332 -10.97 -3.91 -11.23
CA PHE A 332 -9.54 -4.12 -11.37
C PHE A 332 -9.17 -4.61 -12.78
N GLU A 333 -9.83 -5.66 -13.27
CA GLU A 333 -9.54 -6.27 -14.55
C GLU A 333 -9.84 -5.34 -15.74
N LYS A 334 -10.87 -4.48 -15.63
CA LYS A 334 -11.15 -3.45 -16.60
C LYS A 334 -9.97 -2.49 -16.77
N ILE A 335 -9.46 -1.96 -15.69
CA ILE A 335 -8.31 -1.04 -15.70
C ILE A 335 -7.02 -1.76 -16.08
N GLN A 336 -6.82 -2.99 -15.60
CA GLN A 336 -5.71 -3.85 -15.99
C GLN A 336 -5.65 -4.03 -17.52
N SER A 337 -6.76 -4.34 -18.14
CA SER A 337 -6.85 -4.54 -19.60
C SER A 337 -6.47 -3.28 -20.38
N TYR A 338 -6.85 -2.11 -19.87
CA TYR A 338 -6.51 -0.82 -20.47
C TYR A 338 -5.00 -0.56 -20.49
N PHE A 339 -4.30 -0.89 -19.39
CA PHE A 339 -2.86 -0.67 -19.27
C PHE A 339 -1.99 -1.84 -19.73
N ALA A 340 -2.58 -3.00 -20.05
CA ALA A 340 -1.85 -4.24 -20.35
C ALA A 340 -0.72 -4.08 -21.41
N PRO A 341 -0.88 -3.28 -22.49
CA PRO A 341 0.21 -3.11 -23.46
C PRO A 341 1.50 -2.51 -22.91
N ARG A 342 1.41 -1.79 -21.77
CA ARG A 342 2.55 -1.11 -21.13
C ARG A 342 3.25 -1.95 -20.05
N PHE A 343 2.64 -3.02 -19.57
CA PHE A 343 3.16 -3.81 -18.45
C PHE A 343 4.57 -4.36 -18.65
N PRO A 344 4.98 -4.87 -19.82
CA PRO A 344 6.34 -5.41 -19.96
C PRO A 344 7.44 -4.38 -19.63
N GLU A 345 7.28 -3.13 -20.11
CA GLU A 345 8.22 -2.06 -19.81
C GLU A 345 8.08 -1.56 -18.36
N ALA A 346 6.85 -1.35 -17.89
CA ALA A 346 6.58 -0.87 -16.54
C ALA A 346 7.08 -1.85 -15.45
N VAL A 347 6.92 -3.16 -15.66
CA VAL A 347 7.42 -4.17 -14.71
C VAL A 347 8.95 -4.15 -14.66
N ARG A 348 9.63 -4.01 -15.78
CA ARG A 348 11.10 -3.90 -15.82
C ARG A 348 11.58 -2.68 -15.04
N VAL A 349 11.06 -1.48 -15.39
CA VAL A 349 11.44 -0.21 -14.75
C VAL A 349 11.06 -0.20 -13.27
N GLY A 350 9.87 -0.68 -12.94
CA GLY A 350 9.41 -0.81 -11.56
C GLY A 350 10.27 -1.75 -10.71
N ASN A 351 10.76 -2.85 -11.26
CA ASN A 351 11.67 -3.75 -10.54
C ASN A 351 13.03 -3.08 -10.26
N GLU A 352 13.58 -2.32 -11.19
CA GLU A 352 14.80 -1.54 -10.99
C GLU A 352 14.62 -0.49 -9.90
N MET A 353 13.48 0.21 -9.90
CA MET A 353 13.13 1.20 -8.87
C MET A 353 13.01 0.56 -7.48
N MET A 354 12.35 -0.61 -7.39
CA MET A 354 12.22 -1.37 -6.15
C MET A 354 13.57 -1.82 -5.60
N LYS A 355 14.47 -2.28 -6.46
CA LYS A 355 15.83 -2.66 -6.08
C LYS A 355 16.59 -1.45 -5.52
N THR A 356 16.50 -0.30 -6.17
CA THR A 356 17.16 0.94 -5.73
C THR A 356 16.69 1.39 -4.34
N ILE A 357 15.38 1.36 -4.06
CA ILE A 357 14.87 1.76 -2.74
C ILE A 357 15.29 0.77 -1.65
N LEU A 358 15.31 -0.52 -1.94
CA LEU A 358 15.78 -1.53 -0.98
C LEU A 358 17.26 -1.35 -0.66
N GLU A 359 18.11 -1.08 -1.64
CA GLU A 359 19.55 -0.84 -1.44
C GLU A 359 19.80 0.42 -0.58
N LYS A 360 19.01 1.49 -0.77
CA LYS A 360 19.10 2.72 0.03
C LYS A 360 18.62 2.52 1.48
N THR A 361 17.56 1.73 1.68
CA THR A 361 16.93 1.55 3.00
C THR A 361 17.46 0.35 3.80
N SER A 362 18.32 -0.49 3.22
CA SER A 362 18.92 -1.66 3.88
C SER A 362 20.31 -1.38 4.48
N LYS A 363 20.84 -0.17 4.32
CA LYS A 363 22.08 0.21 5.01
C LYS A 363 21.74 0.46 6.48
N PRO A 364 22.41 -0.21 7.45
CA PRO A 364 22.23 0.13 8.85
C PRO A 364 22.73 1.55 9.05
N THR A 365 21.87 2.41 9.62
CA THR A 365 22.24 3.70 10.21
C THR A 365 23.08 3.48 11.44
#